data_21729ee812b7f2035ee9dd4edb9e58f9
#
_entry.id   21729ee812b7f2035ee9dd4edb9e58f9
#
_cell.length_a   1.000
_cell.length_b   1.000
_cell.length_c   1.000
_cell.angle_alpha   90.00
_cell.angle_beta   90.00
_cell.angle_gamma   90.00
#
_symmetry.space_group_name_H-M   'P 1'
#
loop_
_entity.id
_entity.type
_entity.pdbx_description
1 polymer ?
#
loop_
_entity_poly.entity_id
_entity_poly.type
_entity_poly.pdbx_seq_one_letter_code
_entity_poly.pdbx_strand_id
1 'polypeptide(L)'
;KILLQKRALTKKVFPGIWDISVAGHIGAGEEILEGAKREIFEEIGLELKEEDLIKIGTRIHQVSHANGIQDNEHHHVFIAELKTSVKQLTLQKEEVADIKLWDLKVLKDTKNIENVLLPRFHDYYCFVYDQIELYLKSN
;
A
#
# COMPACT_ATOMS: atom_id res chain seq x y z
N LYS A 1 -14.29 1.31 -3.68
CA LYS A 1 -13.63 0.97 -2.41
C LYS A 1 -12.16 0.67 -2.65
N ILE A 2 -11.35 0.83 -1.63
CA ILE A 2 -9.93 0.50 -1.63
C ILE A 2 -9.65 -0.50 -0.50
N LEU A 3 -8.78 -1.46 -0.77
CA LEU A 3 -8.31 -2.40 0.23
C LEU A 3 -7.20 -1.74 1.05
N LEU A 4 -7.37 -1.68 2.37
CA LEU A 4 -6.32 -1.27 3.30
C LEU A 4 -5.84 -2.46 4.12
N GLN A 5 -4.57 -2.41 4.53
CA GLN A 5 -4.01 -3.37 5.47
C GLN A 5 -3.76 -2.73 6.83
N LYS A 6 -3.97 -3.50 7.88
CA LYS A 6 -3.55 -3.13 9.23
C LYS A 6 -2.19 -3.77 9.48
N ARG A 7 -1.21 -2.97 9.81
CA ARG A 7 0.15 -3.45 10.09
C ARG A 7 0.14 -4.34 11.33
N ALA A 8 0.92 -5.41 11.29
CA ALA A 8 1.02 -6.32 12.43
C ALA A 8 1.48 -5.59 13.70
N LEU A 9 0.97 -6.01 14.84
CA LEU A 9 1.32 -5.43 16.15
C LEU A 9 2.78 -5.67 16.52
N THR A 10 3.41 -6.66 15.90
CA THR A 10 4.83 -7.00 16.10
C THR A 10 5.78 -6.15 15.26
N LYS A 11 5.28 -5.30 14.39
CA LYS A 11 6.12 -4.42 13.56
C LYS A 11 6.79 -3.37 14.42
N LYS A 12 8.07 -3.10 14.16
CA LYS A 12 8.84 -2.07 14.90
C LYS A 12 8.42 -0.65 14.53
N VAL A 13 7.96 -0.46 13.28
CA VAL A 13 7.57 0.85 12.76
C VAL A 13 6.06 0.84 12.53
N PHE A 14 5.38 1.77 13.18
CA PHE A 14 3.92 1.96 13.09
C PHE A 14 3.10 0.68 13.28
N PRO A 15 3.24 -0.04 14.43
CA PRO A 15 2.44 -1.24 14.67
C PRO A 15 0.95 -0.91 14.78
N GLY A 16 0.10 -1.78 14.22
CA GLY A 16 -1.36 -1.68 14.35
C GLY A 16 -2.02 -0.53 13.60
N ILE A 17 -1.28 0.23 12.81
CA ILE A 17 -1.83 1.33 12.01
C ILE A 17 -2.28 0.79 10.64
N TRP A 18 -3.35 1.34 10.12
CA TRP A 18 -3.80 1.04 8.77
C TRP A 18 -2.94 1.76 7.73
N ASP A 19 -2.75 1.11 6.58
CA ASP A 19 -1.98 1.65 5.47
C ASP A 19 -2.58 1.12 4.16
N ILE A 20 -2.14 1.68 3.03
CA ILE A 20 -2.56 1.17 1.72
C ILE A 20 -2.08 -0.27 1.54
N SER A 21 -2.80 -1.03 0.72
CA SER A 21 -2.87 -2.48 0.72
C SER A 21 -1.56 -3.25 0.90
N VAL A 22 -0.52 -2.92 0.15
CA VAL A 22 0.77 -3.59 0.23
C VAL A 22 1.88 -2.59 0.05
N ALA A 23 2.86 -2.62 0.93
CA ALA A 23 4.05 -1.80 0.84
C ALA A 23 5.25 -2.69 1.20
N GLY A 24 5.98 -3.11 0.19
CA GLY A 24 7.14 -3.97 0.36
C GLY A 24 8.37 -3.41 -0.32
N HIS A 25 9.49 -4.06 -0.11
CA HIS A 25 10.77 -3.68 -0.68
C HIS A 25 11.11 -4.60 -1.84
N ILE A 26 11.60 -4.00 -2.92
CA ILE A 26 12.13 -4.76 -4.06
C ILE A 26 13.57 -5.14 -3.76
N GLY A 27 13.87 -6.42 -3.89
CA GLY A 27 15.20 -6.95 -3.62
C GLY A 27 16.24 -6.46 -4.64
N ALA A 28 17.50 -6.46 -4.23
CA ALA A 28 18.61 -6.11 -5.13
C ALA A 28 18.61 -7.06 -6.33
N GLY A 29 18.66 -6.49 -7.55
CA GLY A 29 18.64 -7.26 -8.79
C GLY A 29 17.27 -7.77 -9.22
N GLU A 30 16.23 -7.52 -8.42
CA GLU A 30 14.86 -7.91 -8.73
C GLU A 30 14.19 -6.83 -9.60
N GLU A 31 13.48 -7.25 -10.65
CA GLU A 31 12.69 -6.31 -11.44
C GLU A 31 11.50 -5.77 -10.67
N ILE A 32 11.12 -4.52 -10.93
CA ILE A 32 10.09 -3.80 -10.17
C ILE A 32 8.74 -4.52 -10.18
N LEU A 33 8.26 -4.94 -11.37
CA LEU A 33 6.97 -5.64 -11.48
C LEU A 33 7.01 -7.02 -10.83
N GLU A 34 8.09 -7.76 -10.98
CA GLU A 34 8.26 -9.06 -10.33
C GLU A 34 8.31 -8.91 -8.81
N GLY A 35 9.02 -7.92 -8.31
CA GLY A 35 9.08 -7.61 -6.89
C GLY A 35 7.72 -7.22 -6.33
N ALA A 36 6.98 -6.39 -7.05
CA ALA A 36 5.63 -6.00 -6.64
C ALA A 36 4.68 -7.20 -6.56
N LYS A 37 4.69 -8.06 -7.56
CA LYS A 37 3.89 -9.30 -7.59
C LYS A 37 4.25 -10.22 -6.42
N ARG A 38 5.54 -10.40 -6.16
CA ARG A 38 6.05 -11.23 -5.07
C ARG A 38 5.57 -10.71 -3.71
N GLU A 39 5.72 -9.42 -3.45
CA GLU A 39 5.29 -8.81 -2.19
C GLU A 39 3.79 -8.95 -1.98
N ILE A 40 3.00 -8.73 -3.00
CA ILE A 40 1.54 -8.87 -2.94
C ILE A 40 1.16 -10.32 -2.60
N PHE A 41 1.79 -11.28 -3.24
CA PHE A 41 1.55 -12.69 -2.97
C PHE A 41 1.97 -13.09 -1.55
N GLU A 42 3.14 -12.65 -1.11
CA GLU A 42 3.64 -12.95 0.23
C GLU A 42 2.77 -12.35 1.33
N GLU A 43 2.38 -11.08 1.19
CA GLU A 43 1.67 -10.36 2.26
C GLU A 43 0.19 -10.69 2.35
N ILE A 44 -0.50 -10.82 1.22
CA ILE A 44 -1.96 -11.05 1.22
C ILE A 44 -2.42 -12.26 0.41
N GLY A 45 -1.49 -13.02 -0.17
CA GLY A 45 -1.82 -14.24 -0.90
C GLY A 45 -2.51 -14.01 -2.24
N LEU A 46 -2.41 -12.81 -2.80
CA LEU A 46 -3.04 -12.48 -4.08
C LEU A 46 -2.06 -12.70 -5.22
N GLU A 47 -2.43 -13.55 -6.17
CA GLU A 47 -1.65 -13.80 -7.36
C GLU A 47 -2.10 -12.86 -8.49
N LEU A 48 -1.18 -12.04 -8.99
CA LEU A 48 -1.42 -11.08 -10.07
C LEU A 48 -0.47 -11.34 -11.23
N LYS A 49 -0.93 -10.98 -12.43
CA LYS A 49 -0.09 -10.91 -13.62
C LYS A 49 0.48 -9.50 -13.77
N GLU A 50 1.55 -9.33 -14.54
CA GLU A 50 2.12 -8.00 -14.80
C GLU A 50 1.09 -7.04 -15.37
N GLU A 51 0.25 -7.52 -16.28
CA GLU A 51 -0.81 -6.72 -16.92
C GLU A 51 -1.89 -6.23 -15.96
N ASP A 52 -2.02 -6.84 -14.79
CA ASP A 52 -2.97 -6.43 -13.75
C ASP A 52 -2.46 -5.23 -12.94
N LEU A 53 -1.15 -4.97 -12.98
CA LEU A 53 -0.52 -3.88 -12.25
C LEU A 53 -0.44 -2.62 -13.11
N ILE A 54 -1.11 -1.56 -12.68
CA ILE A 54 -1.15 -0.28 -13.38
C ILE A 54 -0.31 0.71 -12.61
N LYS A 55 0.79 1.17 -13.21
CA LYS A 55 1.66 2.15 -12.56
C LYS A 55 0.99 3.53 -12.58
N ILE A 56 0.89 4.14 -11.40
CA ILE A 56 0.29 5.47 -11.24
C ILE A 56 1.32 6.54 -10.92
N GLY A 57 2.52 6.18 -10.51
CA GLY A 57 3.56 7.14 -10.24
C GLY A 57 4.75 6.57 -9.49
N THR A 58 5.67 7.45 -9.17
CA THR A 58 6.86 7.17 -8.36
C THR A 58 6.91 8.18 -7.22
N ARG A 59 7.18 7.70 -6.04
CA ARG A 59 7.30 8.54 -4.85
C ARG A 59 8.73 8.48 -4.34
N ILE A 60 9.28 9.62 -3.96
CA ILE A 60 10.56 9.69 -3.26
C ILE A 60 10.27 9.68 -1.76
N HIS A 61 10.77 8.69 -1.07
CA HIS A 61 10.66 8.60 0.38
C HIS A 61 12.03 8.93 0.98
N GLN A 62 12.09 10.00 1.77
CA GLN A 62 13.30 10.45 2.43
C GLN A 62 13.25 10.03 3.90
N VAL A 63 14.26 9.29 4.32
CA VAL A 63 14.39 8.85 5.71
C VAL A 63 15.69 9.43 6.28
N SER A 64 15.57 10.19 7.37
CA SER A 64 16.72 10.71 8.11
C SER A 64 16.95 9.81 9.33
N HIS A 65 18.17 9.33 9.46
CA HIS A 65 18.61 8.51 10.59
C HIS A 65 19.31 9.35 11.66
N ALA A 66 19.29 8.87 12.89
CA ALA A 66 19.88 9.55 14.05
C ALA A 66 21.40 9.80 13.91
N ASN A 67 22.10 9.00 13.05
CA ASN A 67 23.52 9.13 12.78
C ASN A 67 23.85 10.14 11.68
N GLY A 68 22.86 10.90 11.20
CA GLY A 68 23.01 11.88 10.13
C GLY A 68 22.93 11.33 8.71
N ILE A 69 22.75 10.03 8.55
CA ILE A 69 22.59 9.42 7.23
C ILE A 69 21.16 9.69 6.73
N GLN A 70 21.07 10.13 5.48
CA GLN A 70 19.79 10.27 4.78
C GLN A 70 19.68 9.21 3.69
N ASP A 71 18.60 8.41 3.75
CA ASP A 71 18.25 7.48 2.69
C ASP A 71 17.14 8.07 1.84
N ASN A 72 17.37 8.10 0.52
CA ASN A 72 16.35 8.48 -0.46
C ASN A 72 15.93 7.24 -1.21
N GLU A 73 14.68 6.82 -1.01
CA GLU A 73 14.13 5.64 -1.67
C GLU A 73 13.12 6.06 -2.74
N HIS A 74 13.20 5.42 -3.90
CA HIS A 74 12.19 5.58 -4.96
C HIS A 74 11.16 4.46 -4.81
N HIS A 75 9.92 4.85 -4.50
CA HIS A 75 8.81 3.92 -4.40
C HIS A 75 7.97 3.97 -5.66
N HIS A 76 7.88 2.85 -6.36
CA HIS A 76 7.00 2.70 -7.51
C HIS A 76 5.61 2.34 -7.02
N VAL A 77 4.61 3.11 -7.44
CA VAL A 77 3.24 2.96 -6.96
C VAL A 77 2.37 2.38 -8.06
N PHE A 78 1.67 1.31 -7.73
CA PHE A 78 0.77 0.60 -8.64
C PHE A 78 -0.62 0.49 -8.04
N ILE A 79 -1.62 0.41 -8.90
CA ILE A 79 -2.96 -0.02 -8.52
C ILE A 79 -3.31 -1.29 -9.29
N ALA A 80 -4.17 -2.10 -8.69
CA ALA A 80 -4.70 -3.29 -9.33
C ALA A 80 -6.14 -3.51 -8.89
N GLU A 81 -6.95 -4.06 -9.77
CA GLU A 81 -8.31 -4.42 -9.43
C GLU A 81 -8.35 -5.71 -8.61
N LEU A 82 -9.05 -5.68 -7.48
CA LEU A 82 -9.26 -6.88 -6.66
C LEU A 82 -10.47 -7.63 -7.20
N LYS A 83 -10.23 -8.75 -7.87
CA LYS A 83 -11.27 -9.60 -8.47
C LYS A 83 -11.70 -10.75 -7.58
N THR A 84 -11.06 -10.88 -6.43
CA THR A 84 -11.26 -11.95 -5.46
C THR A 84 -11.94 -11.41 -4.20
N SER A 85 -12.71 -12.24 -3.51
CA SER A 85 -13.26 -11.88 -2.20
C SER A 85 -12.13 -11.68 -1.20
N VAL A 86 -12.25 -10.69 -0.33
CA VAL A 86 -11.30 -10.43 0.76
C VAL A 86 -11.12 -11.67 1.64
N LYS A 87 -12.16 -12.46 1.82
CA LYS A 87 -12.12 -13.70 2.62
C LYS A 87 -11.23 -14.79 2.04
N GLN A 88 -10.94 -14.73 0.73
CA GLN A 88 -10.08 -15.69 0.05
C GLN A 88 -8.60 -15.34 0.12
N LEU A 89 -8.27 -14.17 0.64
CA LEU A 89 -6.89 -13.74 0.80
C LEU A 89 -6.25 -14.38 2.03
N THR A 90 -4.94 -14.67 1.93
CA THR A 90 -4.16 -15.27 3.02
C THR A 90 -3.15 -14.25 3.51
N LEU A 91 -3.25 -13.86 4.77
CA LEU A 91 -2.39 -12.83 5.34
C LEU A 91 -1.10 -13.41 5.89
N GLN A 92 0.02 -12.76 5.59
CA GLN A 92 1.30 -13.01 6.26
C GLN A 92 1.24 -12.30 7.63
N LYS A 93 0.96 -13.07 8.67
CA LYS A 93 0.66 -12.52 10.01
C LYS A 93 1.78 -11.71 10.65
N GLU A 94 3.03 -11.95 10.25
CA GLU A 94 4.20 -11.20 10.72
C GLU A 94 4.21 -9.77 10.15
N GLU A 95 3.52 -9.55 9.03
CA GLU A 95 3.46 -8.25 8.35
C GLU A 95 2.09 -7.60 8.43
N VAL A 96 1.02 -8.39 8.30
CA VAL A 96 -0.35 -7.91 8.14
C VAL A 96 -1.27 -8.54 9.18
N ALA A 97 -1.83 -7.73 10.06
CA ALA A 97 -2.77 -8.18 11.09
C ALA A 97 -4.20 -8.35 10.56
N ASP A 98 -4.61 -7.49 9.63
CA ASP A 98 -5.96 -7.47 9.10
C ASP A 98 -6.01 -6.74 7.76
N ILE A 99 -7.07 -6.98 6.99
CA ILE A 99 -7.37 -6.26 5.75
C ILE A 99 -8.85 -5.91 5.73
N LYS A 100 -9.18 -4.78 5.11
CA LYS A 100 -10.57 -4.32 5.01
C LYS A 100 -10.76 -3.42 3.79
N LEU A 101 -11.91 -3.55 3.15
CA LEU A 101 -12.34 -2.63 2.10
C LEU A 101 -12.94 -1.37 2.70
N TRP A 102 -12.41 -0.22 2.32
CA TRP A 102 -12.86 1.08 2.77
C TRP A 102 -13.47 1.85 1.60
N ASP A 103 -14.51 2.60 1.88
CA ASP A 103 -15.09 3.51 0.89
C ASP A 103 -14.17 4.72 0.71
N LEU A 104 -13.91 5.08 -0.56
CA LEU A 104 -13.05 6.23 -0.87
C LEU A 104 -13.58 7.54 -0.29
N LYS A 105 -14.90 7.71 -0.26
CA LYS A 105 -15.50 8.93 0.33
C LYS A 105 -15.20 9.04 1.81
N VAL A 106 -15.23 7.92 2.53
CA VAL A 106 -14.88 7.88 3.95
C VAL A 106 -13.41 8.23 4.15
N LEU A 107 -12.53 7.69 3.33
CA LEU A 107 -11.09 7.93 3.42
C LEU A 107 -10.72 9.37 3.07
N LYS A 108 -11.46 10.02 2.19
CA LYS A 108 -11.24 11.43 1.84
C LYS A 108 -11.73 12.40 2.92
N ASP A 109 -12.59 11.95 3.81
CA ASP A 109 -13.01 12.73 4.97
C ASP A 109 -11.96 12.58 6.09
N THR A 110 -11.12 13.59 6.25
CA THR A 110 -10.01 13.59 7.21
C THR A 110 -10.45 13.35 8.66
N LYS A 111 -11.68 13.73 9.01
CA LYS A 111 -12.21 13.50 10.36
C LYS A 111 -12.37 12.01 10.68
N ASN A 112 -12.61 11.20 9.66
CA ASN A 112 -12.82 9.76 9.85
C ASN A 112 -11.52 8.96 9.85
N ILE A 113 -10.41 9.53 9.38
CA ILE A 113 -9.16 8.80 9.18
C ILE A 113 -8.02 9.19 10.14
N GLU A 114 -8.21 10.21 10.97
CA GLU A 114 -7.14 10.73 11.85
C GLU A 114 -6.50 9.66 12.74
N ASN A 115 -7.26 8.64 13.16
CA ASN A 115 -6.78 7.55 13.99
C ASN A 115 -6.57 6.24 13.23
N VAL A 116 -6.69 6.27 11.90
CA VAL A 116 -6.58 5.09 11.04
C VAL A 116 -5.30 5.12 10.24
N LEU A 117 -5.13 6.16 9.42
CA LEU A 117 -3.95 6.36 8.58
C LEU A 117 -2.99 7.37 9.21
N LEU A 118 -1.73 7.33 8.79
CA LEU A 118 -0.71 8.26 9.30
C LEU A 118 -0.90 9.64 8.68
N PRO A 119 -1.14 10.69 9.49
CA PRO A 119 -1.34 12.05 8.96
C PRO A 119 -0.15 12.57 8.16
N ARG A 120 1.08 12.16 8.51
CA ARG A 120 2.31 12.58 7.81
C ARG A 120 2.36 12.15 6.35
N PHE A 121 1.57 11.14 5.96
CA PHE A 121 1.50 10.64 4.58
C PHE A 121 0.22 11.06 3.87
N HIS A 122 -0.48 12.04 4.39
CA HIS A 122 -1.76 12.51 3.87
C HIS A 122 -1.70 12.86 2.37
N ASP A 123 -0.70 13.60 1.95
CA ASP A 123 -0.55 14.00 0.54
C ASP A 123 -0.38 12.79 -0.38
N TYR A 124 0.36 11.79 0.07
CA TYR A 124 0.54 10.55 -0.67
C TYR A 124 -0.78 9.79 -0.81
N TYR A 125 -1.53 9.67 0.28
CA TYR A 125 -2.83 9.00 0.24
C TYR A 125 -3.81 9.72 -0.70
N CYS A 126 -3.85 11.03 -0.66
CA CYS A 126 -4.69 11.82 -1.56
C CYS A 126 -4.31 11.59 -3.03
N PHE A 127 -3.03 11.55 -3.34
CA PHE A 127 -2.56 11.23 -4.67
C PHE A 127 -3.07 9.86 -5.13
N VAL A 128 -2.97 8.84 -4.30
CA VAL A 128 -3.45 7.49 -4.63
C VAL A 128 -4.96 7.48 -4.86
N TYR A 129 -5.73 8.15 -4.00
CA TYR A 129 -7.19 8.21 -4.14
C TYR A 129 -7.61 8.89 -5.45
N ASP A 130 -6.94 9.98 -5.80
CA ASP A 130 -7.22 10.70 -7.05
C ASP A 130 -6.91 9.83 -8.28
N GLN A 131 -5.82 9.11 -8.25
CA GLN A 131 -5.45 8.19 -9.35
C GLN A 131 -6.45 7.03 -9.48
N ILE A 132 -6.93 6.49 -8.38
CA ILE A 132 -7.97 5.45 -8.40
C ILE A 132 -9.26 5.99 -9.00
N GLU A 133 -9.67 7.20 -8.62
CA GLU A 133 -10.87 7.82 -9.19
C GLU A 133 -10.73 8.06 -10.69
N LEU A 134 -9.57 8.54 -11.13
CA LEU A 134 -9.30 8.72 -12.57
C LEU A 134 -9.40 7.39 -13.32
N TYR A 135 -8.82 6.34 -12.77
CA TYR A 135 -8.90 5.02 -13.36
C TYR A 135 -10.35 4.53 -13.48
N LEU A 136 -11.14 4.68 -12.43
CA LEU A 136 -12.53 4.26 -12.41
C LEU A 136 -13.41 5.03 -13.40
N LYS A 137 -13.10 6.30 -13.65
CA LYS A 137 -13.82 7.12 -14.63
C LYS A 137 -13.46 6.77 -16.08
N SER A 138 -12.27 6.24 -16.30
CA SER A 138 -11.76 5.90 -17.62
C SER A 138 -12.15 4.49 -18.09
N ASN A 139 -12.73 3.72 -17.19
CA ASN A 139 -13.06 2.31 -17.46
C ASN A 139 -14.52 1.97 -17.13
#